data_f83ae3d365736fc8be77c976580d8d5d
#
_entry.id   f83ae3d365736fc8be77c976580d8d5d
#
_cell.length_a   1.000
_cell.length_b   1.000
_cell.length_c   1.000
_cell.angle_alpha   90.00
_cell.angle_beta   90.00
_cell.angle_gamma   90.00
#
_symmetry.space_group_name_H-M   'P 1'
#
loop_
_entity.id
_entity.type
_entity.pdbx_description
1 polymer ?
#
loop_
_entity_poly.entity_id
_entity_poly.type
_entity_poly.pdbx_seq_one_letter_code
_entity_poly.pdbx_strand_id
1 'polypeptide(L)'
;MPFLYRLASLLIALLVLPVQAAEMRVALLRTSGVETLDALTVDGGSWVRRVPLSHTAVLIEHHAATLLFDTGLGRDIDAQFRADMPWWAAPLFSYQKVVPARDQLDAAGIRVDRILLSHAHWDHASGLVDFPEVPVWAPYEEIAFSRIATPPAAFPSQFRHGVRWRPYSFDPRPFMGFDESLDLFGDGRLVLVPLPGHTPGSVGLFVTLDSGRRLFFSGDTSWRLEGVEGPRQKFFAGRALVDRDPARTLAQLAKIRLLLRSDPRLSVIPAHDARVQAALGYFPHWLE
;
A
#
# COMPACT_ATOMS: atom_id res chain seq x y z
N MET A 1 -80.28 -15.49 -14.84
CA MET A 1 -79.13 -14.70 -15.25
C MET A 1 -78.08 -14.80 -14.13
N PRO A 2 -76.96 -15.52 -14.23
CA PRO A 2 -75.93 -15.59 -13.20
C PRO A 2 -74.79 -14.58 -13.53
N PHE A 3 -74.49 -13.70 -12.55
CA PHE A 3 -73.39 -12.79 -12.54
C PHE A 3 -72.08 -13.55 -12.31
N LEU A 4 -71.17 -13.53 -13.28
CA LEU A 4 -69.83 -14.05 -13.17
C LEU A 4 -68.89 -12.98 -12.59
N TYR A 5 -68.43 -13.12 -11.35
CA TYR A 5 -67.33 -12.36 -10.77
C TYR A 5 -66.02 -12.93 -11.27
N ARG A 6 -65.30 -12.19 -12.10
CA ARG A 6 -63.89 -12.46 -12.44
C ARG A 6 -63.01 -11.84 -11.35
N LEU A 7 -62.44 -12.67 -10.52
CA LEU A 7 -61.29 -12.30 -9.66
C LEU A 7 -60.05 -12.14 -10.54
N ALA A 8 -59.57 -10.92 -10.67
CA ALA A 8 -58.26 -10.65 -11.25
C ALA A 8 -57.20 -10.81 -10.14
N SER A 9 -56.46 -11.91 -10.16
CA SER A 9 -55.30 -12.10 -9.28
C SER A 9 -54.13 -11.24 -9.77
N LEU A 10 -53.82 -10.17 -9.00
CA LEU A 10 -52.65 -9.33 -9.23
C LEU A 10 -51.39 -10.07 -8.72
N LEU A 11 -50.60 -10.68 -9.62
CA LEU A 11 -49.30 -11.20 -9.31
C LEU A 11 -48.32 -10.01 -9.15
N ILE A 12 -47.96 -9.66 -7.92
CA ILE A 12 -46.87 -8.74 -7.63
C ILE A 12 -45.58 -9.54 -7.77
N ALA A 13 -44.91 -9.42 -8.91
CA ALA A 13 -43.54 -9.94 -9.09
C ALA A 13 -42.61 -9.04 -8.26
N LEU A 14 -42.12 -9.55 -7.13
CA LEU A 14 -41.01 -8.95 -6.41
C LEU A 14 -39.76 -9.03 -7.34
N LEU A 15 -39.40 -7.94 -7.96
CA LEU A 15 -38.09 -7.79 -8.62
C LEU A 15 -37.03 -7.79 -7.51
N VAL A 16 -36.47 -8.95 -7.26
CA VAL A 16 -35.21 -9.06 -6.51
C VAL A 16 -34.12 -8.50 -7.43
N LEU A 17 -33.81 -7.21 -7.27
CA LEU A 17 -32.64 -6.64 -7.91
C LEU A 17 -31.42 -7.40 -7.37
N PRO A 18 -30.54 -7.90 -8.24
CA PRO A 18 -29.29 -8.50 -7.76
C PRO A 18 -28.55 -7.42 -6.96
N VAL A 19 -28.16 -7.73 -5.73
CA VAL A 19 -27.19 -6.92 -5.00
C VAL A 19 -25.92 -6.97 -5.85
N GLN A 20 -25.61 -5.88 -6.51
CA GLN A 20 -24.40 -5.77 -7.32
C GLN A 20 -23.23 -5.87 -6.34
N ALA A 21 -22.36 -6.89 -6.51
CA ALA A 21 -21.15 -6.98 -5.73
C ALA A 21 -20.33 -5.70 -5.91
N ALA A 22 -19.67 -5.22 -4.85
CA ALA A 22 -18.84 -4.03 -4.92
C ALA A 22 -17.84 -4.19 -6.08
N GLU A 23 -17.80 -3.20 -6.98
CA GLU A 23 -16.88 -3.22 -8.11
C GLU A 23 -15.44 -2.95 -7.68
N MET A 24 -15.27 -2.28 -6.53
CA MET A 24 -13.98 -1.95 -5.94
C MET A 24 -14.04 -2.08 -4.42
N ARG A 25 -13.18 -2.91 -3.85
CA ARG A 25 -13.01 -2.99 -2.40
C ARG A 25 -11.55 -3.16 -2.01
N VAL A 26 -11.20 -2.68 -0.82
CA VAL A 26 -9.83 -2.67 -0.29
C VAL A 26 -9.80 -3.25 1.11
N ALA A 27 -8.78 -4.05 1.41
CA ALA A 27 -8.50 -4.52 2.76
C ALA A 27 -7.01 -4.39 3.10
N LEU A 28 -6.71 -4.09 4.34
CA LEU A 28 -5.35 -3.94 4.84
C LEU A 28 -4.89 -5.25 5.49
N LEU A 29 -3.90 -5.92 4.93
CA LEU A 29 -3.29 -7.13 5.49
C LEU A 29 -2.12 -6.72 6.39
N ARG A 30 -2.36 -6.64 7.69
CA ARG A 30 -1.28 -6.37 8.63
C ARG A 30 -0.38 -7.60 8.75
N THR A 31 0.85 -7.50 8.24
CA THR A 31 1.80 -8.61 8.29
C THR A 31 2.66 -8.60 9.56
N SER A 32 2.89 -7.42 10.15
CA SER A 32 3.57 -7.28 11.44
C SER A 32 3.33 -5.88 12.02
N GLY A 33 3.98 -5.58 13.11
CA GLY A 33 4.03 -4.25 13.70
C GLY A 33 5.22 -4.12 14.64
N VAL A 34 5.45 -2.92 15.11
CA VAL A 34 6.49 -2.59 16.10
C VAL A 34 6.10 -1.32 16.83
N GLU A 35 6.58 -1.16 18.07
CA GLU A 35 6.53 0.11 18.78
C GLU A 35 7.91 0.76 18.80
N THR A 36 7.97 2.01 18.41
CA THR A 36 9.21 2.80 18.38
C THR A 36 9.01 4.16 19.01
N LEU A 37 10.10 4.90 19.22
CA LEU A 37 10.00 6.28 19.69
C LEU A 37 9.47 7.18 18.59
N ASP A 38 8.53 8.05 18.90
CA ASP A 38 7.92 9.01 17.99
C ASP A 38 8.99 9.85 17.26
N ALA A 39 10.01 10.31 17.98
CA ALA A 39 11.12 11.07 17.43
C ALA A 39 11.92 10.34 16.32
N LEU A 40 11.90 9.01 16.29
CA LEU A 40 12.56 8.23 15.24
C LEU A 40 11.73 8.19 13.96
N THR A 41 10.43 8.49 14.05
CA THR A 41 9.51 8.39 12.89
C THR A 41 9.33 9.71 12.15
N VAL A 42 9.49 10.83 12.83
CA VAL A 42 9.27 12.17 12.27
C VAL A 42 10.12 13.22 12.98
N ASP A 43 10.71 14.13 12.23
CA ASP A 43 11.49 15.24 12.79
C ASP A 43 10.63 16.07 13.75
N GLY A 44 11.18 16.37 14.94
CA GLY A 44 10.48 17.08 16.02
C GLY A 44 9.47 16.20 16.79
N GLY A 45 9.51 14.89 16.59
CA GLY A 45 8.75 13.94 17.40
C GLY A 45 9.27 13.82 18.84
N SER A 46 8.51 13.17 19.70
CA SER A 46 8.80 13.03 21.14
C SER A 46 9.80 11.89 21.39
N TRP A 47 10.83 12.16 22.18
CA TRP A 47 11.83 11.16 22.64
C TRP A 47 11.35 10.30 23.82
N VAL A 48 10.16 10.56 24.34
CA VAL A 48 9.58 9.78 25.46
C VAL A 48 8.28 9.06 25.06
N ARG A 49 7.61 9.52 24.01
CA ARG A 49 6.37 8.90 23.50
C ARG A 49 6.73 7.74 22.58
N ARG A 50 6.13 6.58 22.83
CA ARG A 50 6.16 5.45 21.88
C ARG A 50 4.93 5.50 20.97
N VAL A 51 5.12 5.06 19.75
CA VAL A 51 4.09 5.00 18.72
C VAL A 51 4.13 3.67 18.01
N PRO A 52 2.97 3.09 17.68
CA PRO A 52 2.92 1.87 16.89
C PRO A 52 3.16 2.18 15.41
N LEU A 53 3.99 1.35 14.78
CA LEU A 53 4.11 1.23 13.34
C LEU A 53 3.59 -0.14 12.90
N SER A 54 3.17 -0.25 11.64
CA SER A 54 2.72 -1.49 11.02
C SER A 54 3.51 -1.78 9.75
N HIS A 55 3.63 -3.06 9.42
CA HIS A 55 4.06 -3.54 8.12
C HIS A 55 2.84 -4.16 7.46
N THR A 56 2.45 -3.67 6.29
CA THR A 56 1.13 -3.93 5.72
C THR A 56 1.23 -4.13 4.21
N ALA A 57 0.50 -5.12 3.70
CA ALA A 57 0.15 -5.22 2.29
C ALA A 57 -1.28 -4.74 2.10
N VAL A 58 -1.61 -4.19 0.94
CA VAL A 58 -2.96 -3.72 0.62
C VAL A 58 -3.57 -4.65 -0.40
N LEU A 59 -4.63 -5.36 0.00
CA LEU A 59 -5.41 -6.20 -0.90
C LEU A 59 -6.48 -5.34 -1.58
N ILE A 60 -6.55 -5.45 -2.91
CA ILE A 60 -7.49 -4.69 -3.72
C ILE A 60 -8.21 -5.67 -4.64
N GLU A 61 -9.52 -5.72 -4.53
CA GLU A 61 -10.37 -6.40 -5.49
C GLU A 61 -11.04 -5.38 -6.40
N HIS A 62 -10.72 -5.48 -7.67
CA HIS A 62 -11.34 -4.76 -8.77
C HIS A 62 -12.06 -5.80 -9.65
N HIS A 63 -13.18 -5.43 -10.29
CA HIS A 63 -13.94 -6.37 -11.13
C HIS A 63 -13.07 -7.13 -12.16
N ALA A 64 -11.95 -6.55 -12.61
CA ALA A 64 -11.06 -7.13 -13.60
C ALA A 64 -9.89 -7.94 -13.00
N ALA A 65 -9.54 -7.77 -11.72
CA ALA A 65 -8.38 -8.44 -11.12
C ALA A 65 -8.33 -8.26 -9.59
N THR A 66 -7.65 -9.19 -8.91
CA THR A 66 -7.25 -9.08 -7.52
C THR A 66 -5.77 -8.73 -7.43
N LEU A 67 -5.45 -7.65 -6.71
CA LEU A 67 -4.10 -7.10 -6.64
C LEU A 67 -3.61 -7.01 -5.20
N LEU A 68 -2.28 -7.08 -5.03
CA LEU A 68 -1.61 -6.60 -3.82
C LEU A 68 -0.82 -5.33 -4.15
N PHE A 69 -0.92 -4.31 -3.30
CA PHE A 69 0.04 -3.22 -3.27
C PHE A 69 0.97 -3.46 -2.09
N ASP A 70 2.23 -3.77 -2.40
CA ASP A 70 3.25 -4.33 -1.52
C ASP A 70 2.90 -5.74 -0.99
N THR A 71 3.84 -6.37 -0.30
CA THR A 71 3.68 -7.70 0.29
C THR A 71 3.86 -7.71 1.80
N GLY A 72 4.35 -6.62 2.38
CA GLY A 72 4.73 -6.58 3.79
C GLY A 72 5.83 -7.58 4.11
N LEU A 73 5.85 -8.08 5.36
CA LEU A 73 6.79 -9.10 5.79
C LEU A 73 6.29 -10.50 5.42
N GLY A 74 7.15 -11.26 4.74
CA GLY A 74 6.89 -12.62 4.27
C GLY A 74 7.33 -13.71 5.25
N ARG A 75 7.10 -14.97 4.85
CA ARG A 75 7.45 -16.18 5.62
C ARG A 75 8.94 -16.26 5.95
N ASP A 76 9.78 -15.79 5.03
CA ASP A 76 11.24 -15.93 5.12
C ASP A 76 11.94 -14.72 5.77
N ILE A 77 11.19 -13.75 6.32
CA ILE A 77 11.77 -12.50 6.83
C ILE A 77 12.89 -12.73 7.85
N ASP A 78 12.78 -13.69 8.75
CA ASP A 78 13.81 -13.96 9.75
C ASP A 78 15.13 -14.43 9.11
N ALA A 79 15.05 -15.20 8.04
CA ALA A 79 16.22 -15.64 7.28
C ALA A 79 16.81 -14.48 6.47
N GLN A 80 15.99 -13.70 5.81
CA GLN A 80 16.36 -12.51 5.04
C GLN A 80 17.04 -11.46 5.95
N PHE A 81 16.45 -11.19 7.11
CA PHE A 81 16.98 -10.24 8.09
C PHE A 81 18.32 -10.68 8.66
N ARG A 82 18.48 -11.96 9.01
CA ARG A 82 19.78 -12.50 9.45
C ARG A 82 20.86 -12.47 8.37
N ALA A 83 20.46 -12.65 7.11
CA ALA A 83 21.40 -12.68 5.99
C ALA A 83 21.90 -11.28 5.59
N ASP A 84 21.02 -10.30 5.61
CA ASP A 84 21.29 -9.00 4.98
C ASP A 84 21.34 -7.82 5.98
N MET A 85 20.64 -7.85 7.14
CA MET A 85 20.61 -6.72 8.06
C MET A 85 21.95 -6.57 8.78
N PRO A 86 22.64 -5.42 8.63
CA PRO A 86 23.87 -5.15 9.38
C PRO A 86 23.60 -5.11 10.89
N TRP A 87 24.46 -5.74 11.67
CA TRP A 87 24.32 -5.85 13.13
C TRP A 87 24.12 -4.48 13.84
N TRP A 88 24.77 -3.43 13.33
CA TRP A 88 24.66 -2.06 13.88
C TRP A 88 23.34 -1.39 13.57
N ALA A 89 22.65 -1.79 12.49
CA ALA A 89 21.37 -1.25 12.07
C ALA A 89 20.18 -2.02 12.68
N ALA A 90 20.37 -3.28 13.01
CA ALA A 90 19.31 -4.15 13.52
C ALA A 90 18.50 -3.55 14.68
N PRO A 91 19.06 -2.80 15.64
CA PRO A 91 18.27 -2.16 16.70
C PRO A 91 17.32 -1.07 16.22
N LEU A 92 17.56 -0.49 15.02
CA LEU A 92 16.74 0.57 14.43
C LEU A 92 15.60 0.00 13.56
N PHE A 93 15.78 -1.23 13.09
CA PHE A 93 14.83 -1.91 12.19
C PHE A 93 14.37 -3.20 12.86
N SER A 94 13.19 -3.17 13.46
CA SER A 94 12.65 -4.30 14.20
C SER A 94 11.20 -4.58 13.80
N TYR A 95 10.77 -5.80 14.05
CA TYR A 95 9.41 -6.25 13.81
C TYR A 95 9.01 -7.24 14.92
N GLN A 96 7.71 -7.40 15.10
CA GLN A 96 7.13 -8.36 16.03
C GLN A 96 6.65 -9.61 15.28
N LYS A 97 5.74 -10.37 15.90
CA LYS A 97 5.16 -11.57 15.28
C LYS A 97 4.69 -11.25 13.86
N VAL A 98 5.12 -12.08 12.91
CA VAL A 98 4.74 -11.97 11.50
C VAL A 98 3.55 -12.87 11.19
N VAL A 99 2.59 -12.33 10.46
CA VAL A 99 1.47 -13.05 9.85
C VAL A 99 1.50 -12.71 8.35
N PRO A 100 2.21 -13.49 7.53
CA PRO A 100 2.44 -13.18 6.12
C PRO A 100 1.15 -12.93 5.35
N ALA A 101 1.18 -12.02 4.37
CA ALA A 101 0.02 -11.75 3.53
C ALA A 101 -0.45 -13.03 2.81
N ARG A 102 0.48 -13.86 2.34
CA ARG A 102 0.16 -15.13 1.68
C ARG A 102 -0.68 -16.05 2.59
N ASP A 103 -0.32 -16.19 3.87
CA ASP A 103 -1.03 -17.06 4.79
C ASP A 103 -2.46 -16.57 5.06
N GLN A 104 -2.65 -15.25 5.17
CA GLN A 104 -3.96 -14.64 5.34
C GLN A 104 -4.85 -14.88 4.11
N LEU A 105 -4.29 -14.73 2.91
CA LEU A 105 -4.99 -14.93 1.64
C LEU A 105 -5.31 -16.40 1.38
N ASP A 106 -4.37 -17.31 1.64
CA ASP A 106 -4.58 -18.77 1.50
C ASP A 106 -5.72 -19.25 2.43
N ALA A 107 -5.75 -18.75 3.68
CA ALA A 107 -6.81 -19.07 4.63
C ALA A 107 -8.20 -18.58 4.18
N ALA A 108 -8.23 -17.49 3.40
CA ALA A 108 -9.48 -16.93 2.85
C ALA A 108 -9.82 -17.46 1.45
N GLY A 109 -8.95 -18.28 0.84
CA GLY A 109 -9.14 -18.79 -0.53
C GLY A 109 -9.00 -17.71 -1.61
N ILE A 110 -8.32 -16.60 -1.30
CA ILE A 110 -8.13 -15.46 -2.23
C ILE A 110 -6.84 -15.66 -3.03
N ARG A 111 -6.94 -15.51 -4.34
CA ARG A 111 -5.79 -15.55 -5.26
C ARG A 111 -5.46 -14.15 -5.75
N VAL A 112 -4.17 -13.87 -5.88
CA VAL A 112 -3.65 -12.59 -6.37
C VAL A 112 -3.22 -12.75 -7.82
N ASP A 113 -3.68 -11.85 -8.70
CA ASP A 113 -3.34 -11.85 -10.12
C ASP A 113 -2.04 -11.07 -10.39
N ARG A 114 -1.77 -10.02 -9.61
CA ARG A 114 -0.57 -9.20 -9.75
C ARG A 114 -0.21 -8.48 -8.45
N ILE A 115 1.07 -8.20 -8.28
CA ILE A 115 1.60 -7.37 -7.19
C ILE A 115 2.05 -6.05 -7.80
N LEU A 116 1.68 -4.95 -7.17
CA LEU A 116 2.19 -3.60 -7.44
C LEU A 116 3.17 -3.29 -6.32
N LEU A 117 4.44 -3.10 -6.62
CA LEU A 117 5.44 -2.76 -5.62
C LEU A 117 5.56 -1.25 -5.50
N SER A 118 5.33 -0.70 -4.29
CA SER A 118 5.51 0.72 -4.04
C SER A 118 6.97 1.13 -4.14
N HIS A 119 7.85 0.30 -3.57
CA HIS A 119 9.30 0.43 -3.64
C HIS A 119 10.00 -0.83 -3.10
N ALA A 120 11.31 -0.96 -3.35
CA ALA A 120 12.07 -2.18 -3.11
C ALA A 120 12.75 -2.26 -1.73
N HIS A 121 12.21 -1.61 -0.69
CA HIS A 121 12.74 -1.78 0.65
C HIS A 121 12.26 -3.08 1.29
N TRP A 122 13.02 -3.51 2.29
CA TRP A 122 12.95 -4.85 2.87
C TRP A 122 11.57 -5.22 3.43
N ASP A 123 10.87 -4.28 3.99
CA ASP A 123 9.57 -4.47 4.65
C ASP A 123 8.36 -4.33 3.71
N HIS A 124 8.62 -3.99 2.44
CA HIS A 124 7.63 -3.99 1.35
C HIS A 124 7.79 -5.18 0.42
N ALA A 125 9.05 -5.62 0.21
CA ALA A 125 9.39 -6.66 -0.74
C ALA A 125 9.59 -8.05 -0.11
N SER A 126 9.59 -8.16 1.24
CA SER A 126 9.92 -9.42 1.94
C SER A 126 9.04 -10.59 1.52
N GLY A 127 7.75 -10.36 1.33
CA GLY A 127 6.82 -11.41 0.96
C GLY A 127 6.79 -11.75 -0.54
N LEU A 128 7.58 -11.11 -1.41
CA LEU A 128 7.59 -11.44 -2.84
C LEU A 128 7.91 -12.91 -3.10
N VAL A 129 8.76 -13.51 -2.29
CA VAL A 129 9.13 -14.93 -2.38
C VAL A 129 7.96 -15.87 -2.10
N ASP A 130 6.95 -15.42 -1.38
CA ASP A 130 5.74 -16.19 -1.09
C ASP A 130 4.79 -16.25 -2.29
N PHE A 131 5.03 -15.44 -3.33
CA PHE A 131 4.23 -15.34 -4.55
C PHE A 131 5.07 -15.54 -5.83
N PRO A 132 5.83 -16.63 -5.94
CA PRO A 132 6.77 -16.81 -7.07
C PRO A 132 6.08 -16.88 -8.43
N GLU A 133 4.79 -17.24 -8.46
CA GLU A 133 3.97 -17.32 -9.66
C GLU A 133 3.36 -15.99 -10.11
N VAL A 134 3.28 -15.00 -9.21
CA VAL A 134 2.57 -13.74 -9.45
C VAL A 134 3.49 -12.71 -10.12
N PRO A 135 3.07 -12.04 -11.20
CA PRO A 135 3.85 -10.95 -11.80
C PRO A 135 3.90 -9.73 -10.88
N VAL A 136 5.10 -9.13 -10.75
CA VAL A 136 5.37 -7.95 -9.93
C VAL A 136 5.58 -6.74 -10.83
N TRP A 137 4.70 -5.78 -10.72
CA TRP A 137 4.71 -4.55 -11.48
C TRP A 137 5.44 -3.45 -10.71
N ALA A 138 6.43 -2.83 -11.32
CA ALA A 138 7.18 -1.70 -10.78
C ALA A 138 7.73 -0.83 -11.91
N PRO A 139 8.02 0.46 -11.69
CA PRO A 139 8.72 1.29 -12.66
C PRO A 139 10.12 0.75 -12.96
N TYR A 140 10.64 1.06 -14.15
CA TYR A 140 12.01 0.68 -14.53
C TYR A 140 13.05 1.13 -13.52
N GLU A 141 12.89 2.34 -12.97
CA GLU A 141 13.77 2.94 -11.98
C GLU A 141 13.83 2.13 -10.69
N GLU A 142 12.67 1.58 -10.26
CA GLU A 142 12.60 0.76 -9.05
C GLU A 142 13.17 -0.63 -9.26
N ILE A 143 12.91 -1.23 -10.42
CA ILE A 143 13.54 -2.52 -10.80
C ILE A 143 15.06 -2.36 -10.91
N ALA A 144 15.53 -1.26 -11.47
CA ALA A 144 16.98 -0.97 -11.53
C ALA A 144 17.54 -0.76 -10.12
N PHE A 145 16.81 -0.02 -9.28
CA PHE A 145 17.20 0.20 -7.88
C PHE A 145 17.28 -1.10 -7.07
N SER A 146 16.31 -2.01 -7.19
CA SER A 146 16.30 -3.29 -6.46
C SER A 146 17.55 -4.15 -6.72
N ARG A 147 18.26 -3.94 -7.85
CA ARG A 147 19.47 -4.67 -8.22
C ARG A 147 20.74 -4.12 -7.58
N ILE A 148 20.73 -2.86 -7.16
CA ILE A 148 21.91 -2.14 -6.62
C ILE A 148 21.70 -1.65 -5.20
N ALA A 149 20.49 -1.73 -4.69
CA ALA A 149 20.15 -1.30 -3.34
C ALA A 149 20.82 -2.21 -2.31
N THR A 150 21.20 -1.61 -1.21
CA THR A 150 21.98 -2.28 -0.17
C THR A 150 21.30 -2.17 1.20
N PRO A 151 21.61 -3.11 2.10
CA PRO A 151 21.21 -3.00 3.50
C PRO A 151 21.69 -1.68 4.15
N PRO A 152 20.96 -1.14 5.13
CA PRO A 152 19.82 -1.77 5.81
C PRO A 152 18.46 -1.56 5.14
N ALA A 153 18.37 -0.72 4.09
CA ALA A 153 17.09 -0.36 3.50
C ALA A 153 16.52 -1.46 2.59
N ALA A 154 17.35 -2.11 1.79
CA ALA A 154 16.93 -3.17 0.88
C ALA A 154 17.75 -4.44 1.09
N PHE A 155 17.11 -5.60 0.97
CA PHE A 155 17.75 -6.90 1.16
C PHE A 155 17.91 -7.64 -0.18
N PRO A 156 19.13 -7.82 -0.67
CA PRO A 156 19.37 -8.57 -1.92
C PRO A 156 18.80 -9.99 -1.89
N SER A 157 18.72 -10.63 -0.71
CA SER A 157 18.17 -11.99 -0.57
C SER A 157 16.70 -12.07 -1.02
N GLN A 158 15.94 -11.00 -0.91
CA GLN A 158 14.52 -10.95 -1.25
C GLN A 158 14.24 -11.07 -2.76
N PHE A 159 15.24 -10.79 -3.59
CA PHE A 159 15.12 -10.81 -5.06
C PHE A 159 15.79 -12.01 -5.72
N ARG A 160 16.47 -12.89 -4.95
CA ARG A 160 17.24 -14.03 -5.48
C ARG A 160 16.40 -15.14 -6.07
N HIS A 161 15.10 -15.23 -5.68
CA HIS A 161 14.20 -16.26 -6.18
C HIS A 161 13.74 -16.04 -7.64
N GLY A 162 14.17 -14.95 -8.27
CA GLY A 162 13.80 -14.66 -9.66
C GLY A 162 12.41 -14.03 -9.78
N VAL A 163 12.29 -12.77 -9.31
CA VAL A 163 11.03 -12.01 -9.38
C VAL A 163 10.53 -11.86 -10.81
N ARG A 164 9.24 -12.14 -11.04
CA ARG A 164 8.61 -12.03 -12.36
C ARG A 164 8.25 -10.58 -12.69
N TRP A 165 9.25 -9.74 -12.90
CA TRP A 165 9.08 -8.32 -13.15
C TRP A 165 8.23 -8.03 -14.39
N ARG A 166 7.34 -7.04 -14.25
CA ARG A 166 6.56 -6.38 -15.30
C ARG A 166 6.81 -4.90 -15.21
N PRO A 167 7.84 -4.40 -15.91
CA PRO A 167 8.16 -2.97 -15.90
C PRO A 167 7.05 -2.16 -16.56
N TYR A 168 6.83 -0.95 -16.05
CA TYR A 168 5.95 0.04 -16.65
C TYR A 168 6.58 1.44 -16.59
N SER A 169 6.02 2.36 -17.36
CA SER A 169 6.29 3.79 -17.31
C SER A 169 4.99 4.54 -17.08
N PHE A 170 5.08 5.75 -16.58
CA PHE A 170 3.94 6.63 -16.43
C PHE A 170 3.64 7.34 -17.76
N ASP A 171 2.36 7.59 -18.00
CA ASP A 171 1.91 8.43 -19.11
C ASP A 171 2.00 9.90 -18.71
N PRO A 172 2.25 10.84 -19.64
CA PRO A 172 2.19 12.27 -19.42
C PRO A 172 0.73 12.74 -19.28
N ARG A 173 0.01 12.12 -18.34
CA ARG A 173 -1.39 12.37 -18.03
C ARG A 173 -1.49 12.87 -16.59
N PRO A 174 -1.81 14.16 -16.40
CA PRO A 174 -1.96 14.72 -15.05
C PRO A 174 -3.09 14.04 -14.27
N PHE A 175 -2.81 13.74 -12.99
CA PHE A 175 -3.80 13.19 -12.07
C PHE A 175 -3.58 13.72 -10.66
N MET A 176 -4.59 14.32 -10.04
CA MET A 176 -4.55 14.79 -8.64
C MET A 176 -3.30 15.61 -8.30
N GLY A 177 -2.88 16.51 -9.21
CA GLY A 177 -1.69 17.37 -9.02
C GLY A 177 -0.34 16.71 -9.33
N PHE A 178 -0.32 15.46 -9.76
CA PHE A 178 0.85 14.81 -10.36
C PHE A 178 0.82 15.02 -11.87
N ASP A 179 1.98 15.27 -12.48
CA ASP A 179 2.08 15.55 -13.92
C ASP A 179 1.96 14.28 -14.78
N GLU A 180 2.29 13.14 -14.17
CA GLU A 180 2.29 11.82 -14.79
C GLU A 180 1.48 10.85 -13.93
N SER A 181 0.87 9.86 -14.58
CA SER A 181 0.10 8.81 -13.90
C SER A 181 -0.01 7.56 -14.75
N LEU A 182 -0.40 6.45 -14.11
CA LEU A 182 -0.79 5.21 -14.80
C LEU A 182 -2.14 4.76 -14.26
N ASP A 183 -3.17 4.88 -15.06
CA ASP A 183 -4.49 4.32 -14.78
C ASP A 183 -4.47 2.83 -15.19
N LEU A 184 -4.51 1.94 -14.19
CA LEU A 184 -4.28 0.50 -14.41
C LEU A 184 -5.34 -0.19 -15.26
N PHE A 185 -6.58 0.31 -15.23
CA PHE A 185 -7.70 -0.29 -15.95
C PHE A 185 -8.41 0.69 -16.89
N GLY A 186 -8.02 1.97 -16.88
CA GLY A 186 -8.58 3.01 -17.74
C GLY A 186 -9.92 3.57 -17.25
N ASP A 187 -10.31 3.26 -16.02
CA ASP A 187 -11.59 3.70 -15.41
C ASP A 187 -11.40 4.77 -14.32
N GLY A 188 -10.15 5.17 -14.05
CA GLY A 188 -9.80 6.19 -13.08
C GLY A 188 -9.90 5.74 -11.61
N ARG A 189 -10.12 4.45 -11.36
CA ARG A 189 -10.36 3.93 -10.00
C ARG A 189 -9.08 3.48 -9.31
N LEU A 190 -8.11 2.95 -10.07
CA LEU A 190 -6.79 2.53 -9.60
C LEU A 190 -5.71 3.26 -10.39
N VAL A 191 -5.15 4.31 -9.79
CA VAL A 191 -4.19 5.18 -10.47
C VAL A 191 -2.90 5.26 -9.69
N LEU A 192 -1.80 4.82 -10.32
CA LEU A 192 -0.44 4.96 -9.81
C LEU A 192 0.12 6.33 -10.19
N VAL A 193 0.88 6.93 -9.27
CA VAL A 193 1.60 8.20 -9.50
C VAL A 193 3.04 8.09 -9.03
N PRO A 194 4.01 8.76 -9.68
CA PRO A 194 5.40 8.75 -9.25
C PRO A 194 5.58 9.54 -7.95
N LEU A 195 6.31 8.96 -6.99
CA LEU A 195 6.71 9.57 -5.72
C LEU A 195 8.22 9.45 -5.48
N PRO A 196 9.07 9.84 -6.45
CA PRO A 196 10.52 9.66 -6.30
C PRO A 196 11.07 10.46 -5.13
N GLY A 197 12.06 9.90 -4.46
CA GLY A 197 12.75 10.52 -3.32
C GLY A 197 13.16 9.50 -2.27
N HIS A 198 12.21 8.78 -1.70
CA HIS A 198 12.49 7.66 -0.79
C HIS A 198 13.32 6.60 -1.51
N THR A 199 12.82 6.11 -2.64
CA THR A 199 13.63 5.44 -3.67
C THR A 199 13.46 6.14 -5.01
N PRO A 200 14.30 5.86 -6.03
CA PRO A 200 14.20 6.50 -7.34
C PRO A 200 12.87 6.24 -8.04
N GLY A 201 12.32 5.05 -7.91
CA GLY A 201 11.09 4.61 -8.55
C GLY A 201 9.91 4.42 -7.59
N SER A 202 9.94 5.02 -6.39
CA SER A 202 8.80 4.98 -5.46
C SER A 202 7.52 5.45 -6.10
N VAL A 203 6.41 4.79 -5.77
CA VAL A 203 5.08 5.12 -6.30
C VAL A 203 4.03 5.23 -5.19
N GLY A 204 3.03 6.06 -5.42
CA GLY A 204 1.80 6.10 -4.65
C GLY A 204 0.64 5.51 -5.44
N LEU A 205 -0.38 5.03 -4.74
CA LEU A 205 -1.57 4.45 -5.34
C LEU A 205 -2.82 5.17 -4.85
N PHE A 206 -3.58 5.74 -5.78
CA PHE A 206 -4.95 6.20 -5.54
C PHE A 206 -5.93 5.07 -5.80
N VAL A 207 -6.87 4.91 -4.88
CA VAL A 207 -8.02 4.02 -5.02
C VAL A 207 -9.29 4.83 -4.81
N THR A 208 -10.21 4.77 -5.77
CA THR A 208 -11.54 5.38 -5.65
C THR A 208 -12.56 4.27 -5.42
N LEU A 209 -13.16 4.23 -4.23
CA LEU A 209 -14.18 3.27 -3.83
C LEU A 209 -15.53 3.59 -4.50
N ASP A 210 -16.47 2.63 -4.46
CA ASP A 210 -17.82 2.80 -4.99
C ASP A 210 -18.59 3.93 -4.28
N SER A 211 -18.32 4.14 -3.00
CA SER A 211 -18.82 5.28 -2.22
C SER A 211 -18.31 6.66 -2.69
N GLY A 212 -17.36 6.71 -3.62
CA GLY A 212 -16.67 7.92 -4.06
C GLY A 212 -15.59 8.41 -3.08
N ARG A 213 -15.36 7.70 -1.98
CA ARG A 213 -14.23 7.94 -1.08
C ARG A 213 -12.91 7.63 -1.81
N ARG A 214 -11.91 8.47 -1.63
CA ARG A 214 -10.57 8.27 -2.19
C ARG A 214 -9.58 7.91 -1.12
N LEU A 215 -8.85 6.84 -1.36
CA LEU A 215 -7.72 6.39 -0.54
C LEU A 215 -6.44 6.68 -1.32
N PHE A 216 -5.43 7.23 -0.67
CA PHE A 216 -4.12 7.45 -1.25
C PHE A 216 -3.07 6.77 -0.39
N PHE A 217 -2.56 5.66 -0.86
CA PHE A 217 -1.44 4.93 -0.27
C PHE A 217 -0.15 5.59 -0.73
N SER A 218 0.49 6.33 0.18
CA SER A 218 1.65 7.18 -0.14
C SER A 218 3.01 6.49 0.01
N GLY A 219 3.01 5.18 0.25
CA GLY A 219 4.23 4.44 0.54
C GLY A 219 5.00 5.07 1.68
N ASP A 220 6.32 5.06 1.55
CA ASP A 220 7.27 5.57 2.55
C ASP A 220 7.71 7.01 2.32
N THR A 221 6.96 7.79 1.54
CA THR A 221 7.17 9.23 1.48
C THR A 221 7.15 9.83 2.89
N SER A 222 6.23 9.34 3.74
CA SER A 222 6.25 9.49 5.19
C SER A 222 5.86 8.17 5.85
N TRP A 223 6.43 7.87 7.00
CA TRP A 223 6.01 6.69 7.78
C TRP A 223 4.67 6.93 8.50
N ARG A 224 4.35 8.18 8.80
CA ARG A 224 3.15 8.54 9.54
C ARG A 224 2.48 9.80 9.00
N LEU A 225 1.18 9.92 9.22
CA LEU A 225 0.37 11.03 8.72
C LEU A 225 0.84 12.39 9.26
N GLU A 226 1.37 12.45 10.49
CA GLU A 226 1.94 13.68 11.05
C GLU A 226 3.08 14.26 10.21
N GLY A 227 3.86 13.41 9.52
CA GLY A 227 4.88 13.88 8.58
C GLY A 227 4.28 14.55 7.35
N VAL A 228 3.12 14.08 6.89
CA VAL A 228 2.38 14.71 5.78
C VAL A 228 1.72 16.01 6.22
N GLU A 229 1.01 16.02 7.34
CA GLU A 229 0.28 17.18 7.87
C GLU A 229 1.19 18.36 8.15
N GLY A 230 2.40 18.09 8.67
CA GLY A 230 3.37 19.10 9.06
C GLY A 230 4.51 19.38 8.05
N PRO A 231 4.50 18.88 6.80
CA PRO A 231 5.61 18.47 5.92
C PRO A 231 6.95 18.31 6.65
N ARG A 232 6.96 17.31 7.56
CA ARG A 232 8.15 16.97 8.34
C ARG A 232 8.70 15.62 7.87
N GLN A 233 9.98 15.60 7.58
CA GLN A 233 10.66 14.39 7.14
C GLN A 233 10.82 13.39 8.30
N LYS A 234 11.24 12.17 7.98
CA LYS A 234 11.74 11.20 8.94
C LYS A 234 12.92 11.78 9.72
N PHE A 235 13.16 11.27 10.93
CA PHE A 235 14.36 11.61 11.72
C PHE A 235 15.64 11.50 10.88
N PHE A 236 16.55 12.47 11.03
CA PHE A 236 17.68 12.64 10.11
C PHE A 236 18.55 11.39 9.96
N ALA A 237 18.80 10.64 11.04
CA ALA A 237 19.63 9.43 10.96
C ALA A 237 18.89 8.29 10.22
N GLY A 238 17.60 8.10 10.48
CA GLY A 238 16.77 7.14 9.74
C GLY A 238 16.69 7.52 8.26
N ARG A 239 16.40 8.79 7.98
CA ARG A 239 16.34 9.34 6.62
C ARG A 239 17.64 9.11 5.84
N ALA A 240 18.79 9.31 6.47
CA ALA A 240 20.09 9.07 5.84
C ALA A 240 20.33 7.60 5.45
N LEU A 241 19.63 6.66 6.11
CA LEU A 241 19.72 5.23 5.81
C LEU A 241 18.73 4.78 4.74
N VAL A 242 17.56 5.43 4.64
CA VAL A 242 16.47 4.93 3.82
C VAL A 242 16.09 5.85 2.65
N ASP A 243 16.27 7.17 2.74
CA ASP A 243 15.88 8.10 1.66
C ASP A 243 17.06 8.34 0.70
N ARG A 244 16.86 8.05 -0.57
CA ARG A 244 17.89 8.28 -1.61
C ARG A 244 18.02 9.75 -1.99
N ASP A 245 16.92 10.50 -1.95
CA ASP A 245 16.85 11.93 -2.22
C ASP A 245 15.90 12.60 -1.24
N PRO A 246 16.41 13.06 -0.08
CA PRO A 246 15.58 13.72 0.93
C PRO A 246 14.91 15.01 0.45
N ALA A 247 15.52 15.74 -0.49
CA ALA A 247 14.93 16.97 -1.03
C ALA A 247 13.69 16.67 -1.87
N ARG A 248 13.77 15.64 -2.72
CA ARG A 248 12.60 15.15 -3.48
C ARG A 248 11.53 14.60 -2.56
N THR A 249 11.89 13.81 -1.54
CA THR A 249 10.92 13.29 -0.54
C THR A 249 10.16 14.46 0.12
N LEU A 250 10.87 15.54 0.52
CA LEU A 250 10.23 16.72 1.10
C LEU A 250 9.27 17.42 0.12
N ALA A 251 9.64 17.51 -1.15
CA ALA A 251 8.77 18.07 -2.19
C ALA A 251 7.49 17.25 -2.37
N GLN A 252 7.60 15.90 -2.34
CA GLN A 252 6.42 15.02 -2.38
C GLN A 252 5.54 15.19 -1.15
N LEU A 253 6.12 15.29 0.06
CA LEU A 253 5.35 15.56 1.28
C LEU A 253 4.55 16.85 1.17
N ALA A 254 5.16 17.93 0.66
CA ALA A 254 4.47 19.20 0.46
C ALA A 254 3.30 19.07 -0.54
N LYS A 255 3.51 18.33 -1.64
CA LYS A 255 2.47 18.04 -2.63
C LYS A 255 1.31 17.26 -2.02
N ILE A 256 1.59 16.17 -1.30
CA ILE A 256 0.56 15.33 -0.64
C ILE A 256 -0.22 16.14 0.40
N ARG A 257 0.45 17.02 1.15
CA ARG A 257 -0.23 17.92 2.09
C ARG A 257 -1.22 18.85 1.40
N LEU A 258 -0.86 19.41 0.24
CA LEU A 258 -1.78 20.25 -0.54
C LEU A 258 -3.00 19.44 -0.97
N LEU A 259 -2.82 18.22 -1.44
CA LEU A 259 -3.92 17.32 -1.81
C LEU A 259 -4.83 17.03 -0.61
N LEU A 260 -4.26 16.67 0.53
CA LEU A 260 -5.01 16.38 1.76
C LEU A 260 -5.90 17.58 2.19
N ARG A 261 -5.43 18.80 1.94
CA ARG A 261 -6.18 20.02 2.28
C ARG A 261 -7.23 20.40 1.24
N SER A 262 -7.02 20.02 -0.02
CA SER A 262 -7.89 20.43 -1.13
C SER A 262 -9.05 19.45 -1.39
N ASP A 263 -8.91 18.18 -0.97
CA ASP A 263 -9.96 17.17 -1.16
C ASP A 263 -10.37 16.53 0.18
N PRO A 264 -11.53 16.93 0.75
CA PRO A 264 -12.03 16.37 2.01
C PRO A 264 -12.44 14.88 1.91
N ARG A 265 -12.58 14.34 0.70
CA ARG A 265 -12.87 12.92 0.49
C ARG A 265 -11.60 12.07 0.40
N LEU A 266 -10.41 12.69 0.39
CA LEU A 266 -9.13 12.00 0.32
C LEU A 266 -8.68 11.55 1.71
N SER A 267 -8.40 10.27 1.86
CA SER A 267 -7.71 9.71 3.02
C SER A 267 -6.29 9.35 2.61
N VAL A 268 -5.28 10.02 3.16
CA VAL A 268 -3.87 9.66 2.95
C VAL A 268 -3.48 8.59 3.96
N ILE A 269 -2.88 7.51 3.46
CA ILE A 269 -2.54 6.31 4.23
C ILE A 269 -1.04 6.03 4.04
N PRO A 270 -0.18 6.53 4.95
CA PRO A 270 1.22 6.16 4.98
C PRO A 270 1.40 4.67 5.28
N ALA A 271 2.48 4.08 4.74
CA ALA A 271 2.68 2.64 4.81
C ALA A 271 2.83 2.09 6.24
N HIS A 272 3.30 2.92 7.19
CA HIS A 272 3.58 2.48 8.55
C HIS A 272 2.70 3.10 9.63
N ASP A 273 1.73 3.97 9.29
CA ASP A 273 0.86 4.58 10.30
C ASP A 273 -0.18 3.59 10.83
N ALA A 274 0.17 2.86 11.87
CA ALA A 274 -0.72 1.85 12.48
C ALA A 274 -2.03 2.46 13.00
N ARG A 275 -2.07 3.76 13.39
CA ARG A 275 -3.29 4.40 13.89
C ARG A 275 -4.25 4.69 12.74
N VAL A 276 -3.76 5.24 11.64
CA VAL A 276 -4.56 5.49 10.43
C VAL A 276 -5.10 4.18 9.89
N GLN A 277 -4.26 3.15 9.81
CA GLN A 277 -4.64 1.84 9.28
C GLN A 277 -5.64 1.12 10.20
N ALA A 278 -5.44 1.15 11.51
CA ALA A 278 -6.37 0.55 12.48
C ALA A 278 -7.75 1.23 12.46
N ALA A 279 -7.80 2.54 12.22
CA ALA A 279 -9.07 3.26 12.07
C ALA A 279 -9.84 2.87 10.80
N LEU A 280 -9.14 2.39 9.77
CA LEU A 280 -9.75 1.84 8.56
C LEU A 280 -10.17 0.37 8.73
N GLY A 281 -9.57 -0.33 9.69
CA GLY A 281 -9.75 -1.77 9.90
C GLY A 281 -8.75 -2.62 9.10
N TYR A 282 -8.39 -3.78 9.67
CA TYR A 282 -7.56 -4.77 9.00
C TYR A 282 -8.40 -5.93 8.49
N PHE A 283 -7.89 -6.63 7.47
CA PHE A 283 -8.50 -7.85 6.96
C PHE A 283 -8.88 -8.81 8.12
N PRO A 284 -10.08 -9.41 8.12
CA PRO A 284 -11.02 -9.53 7.00
C PRO A 284 -12.02 -8.36 6.82
N HIS A 285 -11.76 -7.18 7.40
CA HIS A 285 -12.59 -5.99 7.16
C HIS A 285 -12.27 -5.40 5.78
N TRP A 286 -13.34 -5.07 5.01
CA TRP A 286 -13.26 -4.45 3.70
C TRP A 286 -13.77 -3.01 3.71
N LEU A 287 -13.13 -2.17 2.95
CA LEU A 287 -13.57 -0.81 2.60
C LEU A 287 -14.21 -0.86 1.20
N GLU A 288 -15.42 -0.31 1.07
CA GLU A 288 -16.23 -0.29 -0.15
C GLU A 288 -16.69 1.14 -0.52
#